data_4bcde25a2fa814b37b33a2a8c00bab83
#
_entry.id   4bcde25a2fa814b37b33a2a8c00bab83
#
_cell.length_a   1.000
_cell.length_b   1.000
_cell.length_c   1.000
_cell.angle_alpha   90.00
_cell.angle_beta   90.00
_cell.angle_gamma   90.00
#
_symmetry.space_group_name_H-M   'P 1'
#
loop_
_entity.id
_entity.type
_entity.pdbx_description
1 polymer ?
#
loop_
_entity_poly.entity_id
_entity_poly.type
_entity_poly.pdbx_seq_one_letter_code
_entity_poly.pdbx_strand_id
1 'polypeptide(L)'
;TDLTYSTLTYNDTISKTLNLQLQPEDPIAINDTVPLLTSATLTAIHQTGTRLLWYSDSLGTNQIYIGDTLHTPILYDTTVYYVKATSSSDPIIVGDMSSTSETYYMPTNGLYNFGYSSMIYLSSEIGQGGLIDTIAFYVTNNPSNYQMLDQRVYITETALSSHSSSDFPDTTTMTRVFKGDLTFNGNGWYKVALQTPFNYTGTDNLQIVWLNYDGDWVSGYPKFKYTNVTGNRGLYKSSDGSFPTTSGTLLTYVPNLRLSISGCNSNIVPVTAYVIFPPYELAVEELIAPAAGEC
;
A
#
# COMPACT_ATOMS: atom_id res chain seq x y z
N THR A 1 8.87 37.36 -21.78
CA THR A 1 8.32 36.40 -22.76
C THR A 1 6.83 36.55 -22.79
N ASP A 2 6.35 37.19 -23.87
CA ASP A 2 4.96 37.53 -24.12
C ASP A 2 4.09 36.26 -24.23
N LEU A 3 3.09 36.18 -23.39
CA LEU A 3 1.94 35.31 -23.58
C LEU A 3 0.98 36.01 -24.54
N THR A 4 0.97 35.59 -25.79
CA THR A 4 -0.04 36.05 -26.75
C THR A 4 -1.39 35.45 -26.39
N TYR A 5 -2.32 36.28 -25.94
CA TYR A 5 -3.72 35.95 -25.78
C TYR A 5 -4.34 35.70 -27.17
N SER A 6 -4.75 34.50 -27.46
CA SER A 6 -5.70 34.25 -28.55
C SER A 6 -7.10 34.48 -27.97
N THR A 7 -7.84 35.43 -28.55
CA THR A 7 -9.25 35.67 -28.25
C THR A 7 -10.08 34.51 -28.76
N LEU A 8 -10.40 33.56 -27.89
CA LEU A 8 -11.42 32.55 -28.14
C LEU A 8 -12.80 33.15 -27.84
N THR A 9 -13.64 33.27 -28.87
CA THR A 9 -15.00 33.82 -28.84
C THR A 9 -16.06 32.77 -28.44
N TYR A 10 -15.74 31.81 -27.62
CA TYR A 10 -16.69 30.87 -26.99
C TYR A 10 -16.45 30.75 -25.48
N ASN A 11 -17.52 30.98 -24.73
CA ASN A 11 -17.57 30.80 -23.27
C ASN A 11 -17.52 29.30 -22.91
N ASP A 12 -16.39 28.67 -23.08
CA ASP A 12 -16.15 27.35 -22.51
C ASP A 12 -15.54 27.53 -21.15
N THR A 13 -16.37 27.62 -20.12
CA THR A 13 -15.93 27.53 -18.74
C THR A 13 -15.65 26.06 -18.45
N ILE A 14 -14.40 25.61 -18.62
CA ILE A 14 -13.95 24.32 -18.12
C ILE A 14 -13.66 24.50 -16.64
N SER A 15 -14.61 24.12 -15.78
CA SER A 15 -14.35 24.00 -14.34
C SER A 15 -13.74 22.63 -14.05
N LYS A 16 -12.45 22.59 -13.74
CA LYS A 16 -11.78 21.42 -13.21
C LYS A 16 -11.71 21.55 -11.70
N THR A 17 -12.42 20.68 -10.97
CA THR A 17 -12.27 20.61 -9.52
C THR A 17 -10.90 19.98 -9.23
N LEU A 18 -9.99 20.78 -8.70
CA LEU A 18 -8.68 20.33 -8.24
C LEU A 18 -8.81 19.97 -6.74
N ASN A 19 -8.82 18.72 -6.40
CA ASN A 19 -8.70 18.28 -5.01
C ASN A 19 -7.24 18.47 -4.57
N LEU A 20 -6.94 19.62 -3.99
CA LEU A 20 -5.65 19.90 -3.36
C LEU A 20 -5.63 19.19 -2.00
N GLN A 21 -4.94 18.07 -1.91
CA GLN A 21 -4.50 17.54 -0.62
C GLN A 21 -3.35 18.43 -0.13
N LEU A 22 -3.59 19.16 0.96
CA LEU A 22 -2.55 19.95 1.61
C LEU A 22 -1.55 19.00 2.26
N GLN A 23 -0.26 19.31 2.14
CA GLN A 23 0.78 18.64 2.91
C GLN A 23 0.50 18.85 4.39
N PRO A 24 0.49 17.78 5.22
CA PRO A 24 0.37 17.93 6.66
C PRO A 24 1.50 18.79 7.24
N GLU A 25 1.21 19.46 8.33
CA GLU A 25 2.24 20.14 9.11
C GLU A 25 3.26 19.14 9.65
N ASP A 26 4.51 19.59 9.79
CA ASP A 26 5.55 18.76 10.37
C ASP A 26 5.21 18.44 11.83
N PRO A 27 5.37 17.19 12.27
CA PRO A 27 5.08 16.83 13.65
C PRO A 27 6.05 17.51 14.61
N ILE A 28 5.56 17.90 15.80
CA ILE A 28 6.39 18.44 16.87
C ILE A 28 6.93 17.26 17.66
N ALA A 29 8.20 16.94 17.43
CA ALA A 29 8.89 15.83 18.08
C ALA A 29 9.17 16.10 19.56
N ILE A 30 8.97 15.11 20.41
CA ILE A 30 9.26 15.16 21.85
C ILE A 30 10.30 14.08 22.15
N ASN A 31 11.51 14.55 22.50
CA ASN A 31 12.62 13.70 22.88
C ASN A 31 12.35 13.06 24.26
N ASP A 32 13.00 11.95 24.52
CA ASP A 32 13.00 11.30 25.83
C ASP A 32 14.43 11.10 26.32
N THR A 33 14.59 11.00 27.65
CA THR A 33 15.89 10.82 28.31
C THR A 33 15.78 9.67 29.30
N VAL A 34 16.57 8.63 29.11
CA VAL A 34 16.47 7.38 29.85
C VAL A 34 17.84 6.93 30.38
N PRO A 35 17.88 6.15 31.45
CA PRO A 35 19.13 5.50 31.89
C PRO A 35 19.63 4.49 30.84
N LEU A 36 20.93 4.22 30.87
CA LEU A 36 21.54 3.15 30.10
C LEU A 36 20.82 1.82 30.37
N LEU A 37 20.68 0.99 29.32
CA LEU A 37 20.00 -0.31 29.33
C LEU A 37 18.48 -0.25 29.61
N THR A 38 17.84 0.87 29.29
CA THR A 38 16.38 1.01 29.34
C THR A 38 15.82 1.40 27.98
N SER A 39 14.52 1.23 27.78
CA SER A 39 13.82 1.69 26.57
C SER A 39 13.26 3.09 26.79
N ALA A 40 13.27 3.89 25.73
CA ALA A 40 12.68 5.22 25.71
C ALA A 40 11.24 5.19 25.15
N THR A 41 10.46 6.21 25.53
CA THR A 41 9.10 6.44 25.01
C THR A 41 9.08 7.76 24.25
N LEU A 42 9.22 7.68 22.92
CA LEU A 42 9.21 8.83 22.04
C LEU A 42 7.78 9.15 21.59
N THR A 43 7.42 10.43 21.60
CA THR A 43 6.11 10.91 21.16
C THR A 43 6.26 12.07 20.20
N ALA A 44 5.21 12.34 19.41
CA ALA A 44 5.14 13.55 18.61
C ALA A 44 3.71 14.06 18.55
N ILE A 45 3.55 15.38 18.50
CA ILE A 45 2.26 16.05 18.31
C ILE A 45 2.09 16.26 16.82
N HIS A 46 0.91 15.91 16.28
CA HIS A 46 0.61 16.02 14.88
C HIS A 46 -0.79 16.61 14.63
N GLN A 47 -1.03 17.06 13.42
CA GLN A 47 -2.31 17.63 12.99
C GLN A 47 -3.44 16.60 13.08
N THR A 48 -4.62 17.02 13.51
CA THR A 48 -5.84 16.20 13.53
C THR A 48 -6.14 15.64 12.13
N GLY A 49 -6.48 14.35 12.04
CA GLY A 49 -6.73 13.66 10.78
C GLY A 49 -5.49 13.13 10.08
N THR A 50 -4.30 13.22 10.73
CA THR A 50 -3.07 12.58 10.26
C THR A 50 -2.68 11.43 11.17
N ARG A 51 -1.65 10.66 10.77
CA ARG A 51 -1.00 9.59 11.56
C ARG A 51 0.50 9.80 11.54
N LEU A 52 1.17 9.31 12.54
CA LEU A 52 2.63 9.32 12.61
C LEU A 52 3.21 8.02 12.08
N LEU A 53 4.22 8.17 11.22
CA LEU A 53 5.05 7.09 10.70
C LEU A 53 6.47 7.28 11.23
N TRP A 54 7.01 6.25 11.92
CA TRP A 54 8.34 6.28 12.55
C TRP A 54 9.35 5.48 11.74
N TYR A 55 10.57 5.98 11.67
CA TYR A 55 11.65 5.43 10.87
C TYR A 55 12.94 5.35 11.67
N SER A 56 13.80 4.40 11.30
CA SER A 56 15.15 4.32 11.85
C SER A 56 16.19 5.10 11.03
N ASP A 57 15.81 5.69 9.90
CA ASP A 57 16.69 6.42 9.01
C ASP A 57 16.11 7.78 8.59
N SER A 58 17.00 8.74 8.31
CA SER A 58 16.65 10.11 7.94
C SER A 58 15.96 10.25 6.57
N LEU A 59 16.06 9.24 5.71
CA LEU A 59 15.42 9.22 4.39
C LEU A 59 13.98 8.70 4.46
N GLY A 60 13.56 8.13 5.60
CA GLY A 60 12.23 7.55 5.76
C GLY A 60 12.01 6.32 4.89
N THR A 61 13.05 5.51 4.70
CA THR A 61 13.00 4.28 3.90
C THR A 61 12.73 3.05 4.75
N ASN A 62 13.21 3.02 5.99
CA ASN A 62 13.00 1.92 6.93
C ASN A 62 11.95 2.29 8.00
N GLN A 63 10.67 2.06 7.69
CA GLN A 63 9.58 2.29 8.62
C GLN A 63 9.55 1.21 9.70
N ILE A 64 9.55 1.63 10.96
CA ILE A 64 9.59 0.74 12.13
C ILE A 64 8.28 0.71 12.93
N TYR A 65 7.47 1.80 12.88
CA TYR A 65 6.22 1.86 13.65
C TYR A 65 5.21 2.85 13.05
N ILE A 66 3.93 2.67 13.38
CA ILE A 66 2.81 3.60 13.08
C ILE A 66 2.04 3.85 14.35
N GLY A 67 1.87 5.11 14.73
CA GLY A 67 1.12 5.52 15.92
C GLY A 67 1.76 6.69 16.64
N ASP A 68 1.10 7.21 17.65
CA ASP A 68 1.49 8.47 18.32
C ASP A 68 2.70 8.32 19.26
N THR A 69 3.00 7.10 19.67
CA THR A 69 4.04 6.80 20.65
C THR A 69 4.89 5.62 20.18
N LEU A 70 6.19 5.83 20.05
CA LEU A 70 7.17 4.80 19.76
C LEU A 70 7.87 4.37 21.05
N HIS A 71 7.76 3.08 21.41
CA HIS A 71 8.60 2.45 22.43
C HIS A 71 9.84 1.86 21.75
N THR A 72 11.02 2.35 22.14
CA THR A 72 12.27 1.85 21.55
C THR A 72 12.65 0.49 22.11
N PRO A 73 13.51 -0.28 21.46
CA PRO A 73 14.27 -1.35 22.10
C PRO A 73 15.11 -0.81 23.28
N ILE A 74 15.70 -1.71 24.05
CA ILE A 74 16.68 -1.35 25.09
C ILE A 74 17.84 -0.60 24.41
N LEU A 75 18.18 0.58 24.95
CA LEU A 75 19.20 1.46 24.39
C LEU A 75 20.53 1.31 25.11
N TYR A 76 21.58 1.22 24.31
CA TYR A 76 22.97 1.17 24.76
C TYR A 76 23.72 2.49 24.51
N ASP A 77 23.11 3.38 23.71
CA ASP A 77 23.63 4.69 23.36
C ASP A 77 22.50 5.64 22.95
N THR A 78 22.77 6.95 22.95
CA THR A 78 21.86 7.95 22.42
C THR A 78 21.54 7.65 20.95
N THR A 79 20.25 7.48 20.65
CA THR A 79 19.79 7.05 19.33
C THR A 79 18.81 8.05 18.74
N VAL A 80 18.97 8.37 17.46
CA VAL A 80 18.04 9.24 16.71
C VAL A 80 17.09 8.39 15.89
N TYR A 81 15.81 8.61 16.10
CA TYR A 81 14.70 8.12 15.28
C TYR A 81 14.13 9.26 14.46
N TYR A 82 13.27 8.93 13.51
CA TYR A 82 12.67 9.92 12.62
C TYR A 82 11.17 9.71 12.53
N VAL A 83 10.42 10.80 12.47
CA VAL A 83 8.95 10.76 12.39
C VAL A 83 8.45 11.71 11.32
N LYS A 84 7.38 11.32 10.61
CA LYS A 84 6.61 12.21 9.75
C LYS A 84 5.11 11.97 9.94
N ALA A 85 4.31 13.00 9.71
CA ALA A 85 2.87 12.90 9.64
C ALA A 85 2.42 12.53 8.22
N THR A 86 1.37 11.72 8.12
CA THR A 86 0.71 11.39 6.85
C THR A 86 -0.79 11.58 6.97
N SER A 87 -1.41 12.14 5.93
CA SER A 87 -2.86 12.27 5.82
C SER A 87 -3.53 11.02 5.22
N SER A 88 -2.81 9.88 5.15
CA SER A 88 -3.41 8.64 4.63
C SER A 88 -4.63 8.25 5.45
N SER A 89 -5.73 7.98 4.75
CA SER A 89 -6.97 7.49 5.34
C SER A 89 -6.85 6.01 5.75
N ASP A 90 -7.84 5.53 6.51
CA ASP A 90 -8.02 4.09 6.66
C ASP A 90 -8.21 3.44 5.28
N PRO A 91 -7.78 2.20 5.11
CA PRO A 91 -7.94 1.53 3.83
C PRO A 91 -9.40 1.53 3.39
N ILE A 92 -9.65 1.94 2.15
CA ILE A 92 -10.96 1.95 1.54
C ILE A 92 -11.34 0.52 1.16
N ILE A 93 -12.52 0.09 1.54
CA ILE A 93 -13.07 -1.20 1.14
C ILE A 93 -14.22 -0.95 0.16
N VAL A 94 -14.09 -1.49 -1.05
CA VAL A 94 -15.14 -1.49 -2.07
C VAL A 94 -15.73 -2.89 -2.17
N GLY A 95 -17.03 -2.99 -2.00
CA GLY A 95 -17.78 -4.23 -2.03
C GLY A 95 -18.39 -4.61 -0.68
N ASP A 96 -19.31 -5.56 -0.71
CA ASP A 96 -20.04 -6.05 0.47
C ASP A 96 -19.25 -7.15 1.20
N MET A 97 -18.70 -6.81 2.36
CA MET A 97 -17.97 -7.76 3.21
C MET A 97 -18.88 -8.77 3.91
N SER A 98 -20.18 -8.54 3.98
CA SER A 98 -21.16 -9.50 4.51
C SER A 98 -21.50 -10.60 3.50
N SER A 99 -21.22 -10.40 2.21
CA SER A 99 -21.43 -11.41 1.16
C SER A 99 -20.64 -12.68 1.45
N THR A 100 -21.26 -13.84 1.25
CA THR A 100 -20.62 -15.15 1.31
C THR A 100 -20.19 -15.68 -0.06
N SER A 101 -20.42 -14.89 -1.12
CA SER A 101 -20.13 -15.28 -2.49
C SER A 101 -18.62 -15.29 -2.76
N GLU A 102 -18.17 -16.30 -3.49
CA GLU A 102 -16.76 -16.46 -3.86
C GLU A 102 -16.60 -16.80 -5.35
N THR A 103 -15.47 -16.42 -5.90
CA THR A 103 -15.07 -16.70 -7.29
C THR A 103 -13.59 -17.07 -7.36
N TYR A 104 -13.21 -17.85 -8.36
CA TYR A 104 -11.81 -18.09 -8.75
C TYR A 104 -11.48 -17.51 -10.12
N TYR A 105 -12.41 -16.79 -10.75
CA TYR A 105 -12.18 -16.18 -12.07
C TYR A 105 -11.42 -14.86 -11.98
N MET A 106 -11.62 -14.10 -10.93
CA MET A 106 -11.05 -12.77 -10.70
C MET A 106 -10.64 -12.60 -9.22
N PRO A 107 -9.61 -11.76 -8.90
CA PRO A 107 -8.81 -10.94 -9.80
C PRO A 107 -7.84 -11.74 -10.65
N THR A 108 -7.46 -12.93 -10.22
CA THR A 108 -6.59 -13.88 -10.94
C THR A 108 -7.12 -15.30 -10.78
N ASN A 109 -6.86 -16.15 -11.77
CA ASN A 109 -7.33 -17.52 -11.77
C ASN A 109 -6.16 -18.50 -11.70
N GLY A 110 -5.93 -19.06 -10.51
CA GLY A 110 -4.88 -20.06 -10.28
C GLY A 110 -5.25 -21.50 -10.74
N LEU A 111 -6.47 -21.71 -11.25
CA LEU A 111 -6.88 -23.02 -11.82
C LEU A 111 -6.34 -23.22 -13.24
N TYR A 112 -5.87 -22.19 -13.90
CA TYR A 112 -5.40 -22.22 -15.30
C TYR A 112 -4.01 -21.64 -15.42
N ASN A 113 -3.24 -22.14 -16.40
CA ASN A 113 -1.88 -21.68 -16.68
C ASN A 113 -1.79 -20.20 -17.02
N PHE A 114 -2.81 -19.68 -17.72
CA PHE A 114 -2.86 -18.30 -18.18
C PHE A 114 -4.23 -17.69 -17.90
N GLY A 115 -4.24 -16.40 -17.61
CA GLY A 115 -5.48 -15.69 -17.36
C GLY A 115 -5.38 -14.19 -17.65
N TYR A 116 -6.50 -13.65 -18.08
CA TYR A 116 -6.74 -12.21 -18.19
C TYR A 116 -8.00 -11.86 -17.42
N SER A 117 -7.93 -10.83 -16.59
CA SER A 117 -9.11 -10.26 -15.96
C SER A 117 -9.07 -8.73 -15.98
N SER A 118 -10.25 -8.12 -16.02
CA SER A 118 -10.43 -6.67 -15.91
C SER A 118 -11.61 -6.36 -15.02
N MET A 119 -11.44 -5.43 -14.09
CA MET A 119 -12.42 -5.05 -13.08
C MET A 119 -12.56 -3.53 -13.04
N ILE A 120 -13.80 -3.03 -13.05
CA ILE A 120 -14.11 -1.59 -12.96
C ILE A 120 -14.76 -1.32 -11.60
N TYR A 121 -14.16 -0.42 -10.82
CA TYR A 121 -14.66 0.08 -9.53
C TYR A 121 -15.05 1.55 -9.69
N LEU A 122 -16.26 1.91 -9.25
CA LEU A 122 -16.77 3.25 -9.46
C LEU A 122 -16.10 4.26 -8.52
N SER A 123 -15.84 5.46 -9.01
CA SER A 123 -15.31 6.55 -8.19
C SER A 123 -16.22 6.89 -7.00
N SER A 124 -17.53 6.74 -7.18
CA SER A 124 -18.53 6.92 -6.10
C SER A 124 -18.45 5.85 -5.00
N GLU A 125 -17.90 4.65 -5.29
CA GLU A 125 -17.67 3.59 -4.30
C GLU A 125 -16.34 3.77 -3.58
N ILE A 126 -15.34 4.35 -4.26
CA ILE A 126 -14.02 4.64 -3.69
C ILE A 126 -14.07 5.90 -2.83
N GLY A 127 -14.78 6.94 -3.29
CA GLY A 127 -15.09 8.16 -2.53
C GLY A 127 -13.98 9.18 -2.40
N GLN A 128 -12.74 8.86 -2.75
CA GLN A 128 -11.59 9.79 -2.68
C GLN A 128 -10.48 9.43 -3.66
N GLY A 129 -9.69 10.43 -4.04
CA GLY A 129 -8.45 10.26 -4.80
C GLY A 129 -7.22 10.18 -3.88
N GLY A 130 -6.07 9.93 -4.47
CA GLY A 130 -4.76 9.94 -3.83
C GLY A 130 -3.81 8.90 -4.42
N LEU A 131 -2.64 8.76 -3.82
CA LEU A 131 -1.63 7.82 -4.29
C LEU A 131 -1.93 6.41 -3.76
N ILE A 132 -2.39 5.52 -4.64
CA ILE A 132 -2.61 4.10 -4.32
C ILE A 132 -1.23 3.41 -4.28
N ASP A 133 -0.84 2.87 -3.13
CA ASP A 133 0.40 2.12 -2.94
C ASP A 133 0.18 0.62 -2.72
N THR A 134 -1.02 0.24 -2.34
CA THR A 134 -1.38 -1.16 -2.08
C THR A 134 -2.81 -1.42 -2.52
N ILE A 135 -3.00 -2.52 -3.23
CA ILE A 135 -4.32 -3.11 -3.47
C ILE A 135 -4.41 -4.44 -2.72
N ALA A 136 -5.60 -4.81 -2.29
CA ALA A 136 -5.81 -6.13 -1.68
C ALA A 136 -7.16 -6.71 -2.07
N PHE A 137 -7.20 -8.06 -2.16
CA PHE A 137 -8.40 -8.83 -2.44
C PHE A 137 -8.62 -9.84 -1.32
N TYR A 138 -9.89 -10.09 -0.96
CA TYR A 138 -10.21 -10.98 0.15
C TYR A 138 -10.24 -12.43 -0.29
N VAL A 139 -9.29 -13.22 0.18
CA VAL A 139 -9.24 -14.68 -0.04
C VAL A 139 -10.18 -15.38 0.92
N THR A 140 -11.09 -16.23 0.40
CA THR A 140 -12.16 -16.87 1.18
C THR A 140 -11.80 -18.28 1.64
N ASN A 141 -10.96 -18.99 0.87
CA ASN A 141 -10.46 -20.32 1.22
C ASN A 141 -9.10 -20.21 1.95
N ASN A 142 -8.45 -21.34 2.15
CA ASN A 142 -7.20 -21.42 2.92
C ASN A 142 -6.07 -22.01 2.08
N PRO A 143 -5.59 -21.30 1.02
CA PRO A 143 -4.42 -21.76 0.27
C PRO A 143 -3.20 -21.88 1.20
N SER A 144 -2.29 -22.81 0.89
CA SER A 144 -1.07 -23.06 1.66
C SER A 144 0.13 -22.98 0.73
N ASN A 145 0.93 -21.93 0.86
CA ASN A 145 2.09 -21.66 0.00
C ASN A 145 1.78 -21.79 -1.51
N TYR A 146 0.57 -21.38 -1.91
CA TYR A 146 0.16 -21.42 -3.30
C TYR A 146 0.89 -20.33 -4.08
N GLN A 147 1.82 -20.71 -4.94
CA GLN A 147 2.60 -19.79 -5.77
C GLN A 147 1.90 -19.56 -7.11
N MET A 148 1.95 -18.31 -7.58
CA MET A 148 1.59 -17.88 -8.92
C MET A 148 2.74 -17.03 -9.48
N LEU A 149 3.41 -17.53 -10.52
CA LEU A 149 4.58 -16.87 -11.12
C LEU A 149 4.15 -15.82 -12.14
N ASP A 150 5.05 -14.88 -12.45
CA ASP A 150 4.89 -13.80 -13.46
C ASP A 150 3.50 -13.17 -13.52
N GLN A 151 2.99 -12.75 -12.37
CA GLN A 151 1.74 -12.01 -12.26
C GLN A 151 1.98 -10.53 -12.63
N ARG A 152 1.06 -9.94 -13.41
CA ARG A 152 1.19 -8.54 -13.85
C ARG A 152 -0.11 -7.80 -13.61
N VAL A 153 -0.02 -6.65 -12.92
CA VAL A 153 -1.19 -5.81 -12.63
C VAL A 153 -0.99 -4.45 -13.26
N TYR A 154 -2.05 -3.98 -13.90
CA TYR A 154 -2.14 -2.67 -14.53
C TYR A 154 -3.32 -1.89 -13.98
N ILE A 155 -3.16 -0.60 -13.84
CA ILE A 155 -4.22 0.31 -13.38
C ILE A 155 -4.34 1.50 -14.34
N THR A 156 -5.57 1.94 -14.55
CA THR A 156 -5.90 3.19 -15.25
C THR A 156 -7.17 3.80 -14.68
N GLU A 157 -7.37 5.06 -14.91
CA GLU A 157 -8.67 5.71 -14.74
C GLU A 157 -9.48 5.58 -16.03
N THR A 158 -10.80 5.46 -15.89
CA THR A 158 -11.71 5.29 -17.03
C THR A 158 -13.05 5.97 -16.77
N ALA A 159 -13.60 6.61 -17.80
CA ALA A 159 -14.97 7.11 -17.76
C ALA A 159 -16.04 5.99 -17.88
N LEU A 160 -15.63 4.76 -18.23
CA LEU A 160 -16.54 3.63 -18.34
C LEU A 160 -17.05 3.19 -16.98
N SER A 161 -18.35 3.08 -16.80
CA SER A 161 -18.98 2.48 -15.62
C SER A 161 -19.15 0.96 -15.72
N SER A 162 -18.97 0.40 -16.92
CA SER A 162 -18.99 -1.04 -17.22
C SER A 162 -18.32 -1.32 -18.56
N HIS A 163 -17.88 -2.55 -18.80
CA HIS A 163 -17.38 -2.97 -20.11
C HIS A 163 -18.51 -2.94 -21.14
N SER A 164 -18.28 -2.25 -22.27
CA SER A 164 -19.24 -2.16 -23.39
C SER A 164 -19.14 -3.34 -24.35
N SER A 165 -18.02 -4.05 -24.34
CA SER A 165 -17.77 -5.25 -25.15
C SER A 165 -17.00 -6.29 -24.35
N SER A 166 -16.89 -7.51 -24.88
CA SER A 166 -16.05 -8.58 -24.32
C SER A 166 -14.58 -8.48 -24.70
N ASP A 167 -14.18 -7.45 -25.48
CA ASP A 167 -12.80 -7.25 -25.89
C ASP A 167 -11.91 -6.85 -24.70
N PHE A 168 -10.68 -7.31 -24.73
CA PHE A 168 -9.73 -6.98 -23.68
C PHE A 168 -9.28 -5.52 -23.78
N PRO A 169 -9.33 -4.75 -22.69
CA PRO A 169 -8.72 -3.43 -22.62
C PRO A 169 -7.23 -3.47 -22.99
N ASP A 170 -6.79 -2.45 -23.72
CA ASP A 170 -5.38 -2.31 -24.11
C ASP A 170 -4.52 -1.88 -22.92
N THR A 171 -3.68 -2.80 -22.42
CA THR A 171 -2.77 -2.52 -21.30
C THR A 171 -1.57 -1.65 -21.67
N THR A 172 -1.33 -1.38 -22.95
CA THR A 172 -0.21 -0.50 -23.36
C THR A 172 -0.43 0.96 -22.96
N THR A 173 -1.68 1.36 -22.77
CA THR A 173 -2.08 2.70 -22.31
C THR A 173 -2.22 2.80 -20.78
N MET A 174 -2.05 1.69 -20.06
CA MET A 174 -2.21 1.62 -18.61
C MET A 174 -0.87 1.68 -17.87
N THR A 175 -0.90 2.07 -16.62
CA THR A 175 0.27 1.98 -15.74
C THR A 175 0.42 0.56 -15.21
N ARG A 176 1.54 -0.11 -15.53
CA ARG A 176 1.88 -1.37 -14.88
C ARG A 176 2.36 -1.08 -13.46
N VAL A 177 1.57 -1.48 -12.48
CA VAL A 177 1.83 -1.21 -11.07
C VAL A 177 2.54 -2.36 -10.35
N PHE A 178 2.45 -3.57 -10.90
CA PHE A 178 3.11 -4.75 -10.33
C PHE A 178 3.53 -5.74 -11.42
N LYS A 179 4.70 -6.36 -11.23
CA LYS A 179 5.14 -7.56 -11.95
C LYS A 179 5.99 -8.42 -11.04
N GLY A 180 5.61 -9.67 -10.85
CA GLY A 180 6.37 -10.61 -10.02
C GLY A 180 5.55 -11.82 -9.61
N ASP A 181 6.15 -12.61 -8.72
CA ASP A 181 5.54 -13.80 -8.19
C ASP A 181 4.73 -13.47 -6.93
N LEU A 182 3.63 -14.18 -6.74
CA LEU A 182 2.77 -14.03 -5.57
C LEU A 182 2.62 -15.37 -4.88
N THR A 183 2.61 -15.37 -3.54
CA THR A 183 2.39 -16.57 -2.73
C THR A 183 1.19 -16.35 -1.83
N PHE A 184 0.14 -17.13 -2.05
CA PHE A 184 -1.09 -17.06 -1.26
C PHE A 184 -1.04 -18.00 -0.07
N ASN A 185 -1.30 -17.46 1.13
CA ASN A 185 -1.35 -18.21 2.39
C ASN A 185 -2.57 -17.77 3.21
N GLY A 186 -3.39 -18.77 3.58
CA GLY A 186 -4.52 -18.52 4.47
C GLY A 186 -5.66 -17.72 3.84
N ASN A 187 -6.69 -17.48 4.63
CA ASN A 187 -7.81 -16.61 4.27
C ASN A 187 -7.58 -15.17 4.74
N GLY A 188 -8.36 -14.23 4.21
CA GLY A 188 -8.30 -12.83 4.57
C GLY A 188 -7.80 -11.92 3.44
N TRP A 189 -7.46 -10.69 3.80
CA TRP A 189 -6.97 -9.70 2.83
C TRP A 189 -5.56 -10.04 2.33
N TYR A 190 -5.47 -10.46 1.08
CA TYR A 190 -4.20 -10.65 0.40
C TYR A 190 -3.74 -9.34 -0.24
N LYS A 191 -2.62 -8.81 0.23
CA LYS A 191 -2.08 -7.51 -0.17
C LYS A 191 -1.08 -7.67 -1.31
N VAL A 192 -1.21 -6.80 -2.32
CA VAL A 192 -0.21 -6.59 -3.36
C VAL A 192 0.33 -5.17 -3.21
N ALA A 193 1.54 -5.05 -2.69
CA ALA A 193 2.25 -3.78 -2.65
C ALA A 193 2.65 -3.37 -4.06
N LEU A 194 2.29 -2.18 -4.48
CA LEU A 194 2.56 -1.70 -5.82
C LEU A 194 4.03 -1.28 -5.96
N GLN A 195 4.71 -1.82 -6.97
CA GLN A 195 6.10 -1.43 -7.31
C GLN A 195 6.15 -0.01 -7.90
N THR A 196 5.07 0.38 -8.57
CA THR A 196 4.83 1.74 -9.05
C THR A 196 3.50 2.20 -8.47
N PRO A 197 3.49 3.07 -7.44
CA PRO A 197 2.26 3.62 -6.91
C PRO A 197 1.46 4.36 -8.00
N PHE A 198 0.13 4.29 -7.92
CA PHE A 198 -0.77 4.87 -8.91
C PHE A 198 -1.44 6.13 -8.36
N ASN A 199 -1.26 7.26 -9.04
CA ASN A 199 -1.92 8.52 -8.65
C ASN A 199 -3.36 8.54 -9.20
N TYR A 200 -4.31 8.20 -8.33
CA TYR A 200 -5.73 8.18 -8.64
C TYR A 200 -6.36 9.54 -8.37
N THR A 201 -7.01 10.14 -9.37
CA THR A 201 -7.59 11.49 -9.21
C THR A 201 -8.88 11.50 -8.39
N GLY A 202 -9.58 10.36 -8.29
CA GLY A 202 -10.87 10.23 -7.60
C GLY A 202 -12.04 10.75 -8.43
N THR A 203 -11.84 11.20 -9.66
CA THR A 203 -12.91 11.73 -10.53
C THR A 203 -13.50 10.66 -11.44
N ASP A 204 -12.66 9.91 -12.11
CA ASP A 204 -13.05 8.81 -12.98
C ASP A 204 -13.03 7.48 -12.23
N ASN A 205 -13.62 6.44 -12.83
CA ASN A 205 -13.64 5.10 -12.26
C ASN A 205 -12.25 4.46 -12.34
N LEU A 206 -11.97 3.54 -11.42
CA LEU A 206 -10.71 2.80 -11.39
C LEU A 206 -10.87 1.48 -12.14
N GLN A 207 -10.03 1.26 -13.15
CA GLN A 207 -9.94 -0.01 -13.85
C GLN A 207 -8.65 -0.72 -13.48
N ILE A 208 -8.78 -1.96 -13.00
CA ILE A 208 -7.67 -2.85 -12.66
C ILE A 208 -7.68 -4.01 -13.64
N VAL A 209 -6.56 -4.23 -14.32
CA VAL A 209 -6.33 -5.38 -15.20
C VAL A 209 -5.26 -6.27 -14.57
N TRP A 210 -5.56 -7.57 -14.49
CA TRP A 210 -4.63 -8.55 -13.96
C TRP A 210 -4.35 -9.63 -15.01
N LEU A 211 -3.08 -9.85 -15.28
CA LEU A 211 -2.60 -10.86 -16.23
C LEU A 211 -1.86 -11.95 -15.47
N ASN A 212 -2.33 -13.18 -15.60
CA ASN A 212 -1.68 -14.38 -15.09
C ASN A 212 -0.84 -15.01 -16.21
N TYR A 213 0.47 -15.05 -16.03
CA TYR A 213 1.44 -15.71 -16.92
C TYR A 213 2.12 -16.90 -16.24
N ASP A 214 1.50 -17.51 -15.24
CA ASP A 214 2.09 -18.57 -14.43
C ASP A 214 2.65 -19.72 -15.27
N GLY A 215 1.88 -20.15 -16.27
CA GLY A 215 2.28 -21.26 -17.15
C GLY A 215 2.07 -22.64 -16.52
N ASP A 216 1.64 -22.71 -15.28
CA ASP A 216 1.30 -23.94 -14.56
C ASP A 216 0.10 -23.72 -13.64
N TRP A 217 -0.50 -24.82 -13.16
CA TRP A 217 -1.52 -24.76 -12.13
C TRP A 217 -1.42 -25.97 -11.20
N VAL A 218 -1.80 -25.80 -9.94
CA VAL A 218 -1.91 -26.88 -8.96
C VAL A 218 -3.24 -26.76 -8.20
N SER A 219 -3.64 -27.83 -7.52
CA SER A 219 -4.83 -27.76 -6.65
C SER A 219 -4.60 -26.84 -5.45
N GLY A 220 -5.69 -26.29 -4.88
CA GLY A 220 -5.61 -25.42 -3.71
C GLY A 220 -5.47 -23.92 -4.06
N TYR A 221 -5.76 -23.55 -5.29
CA TYR A 221 -5.75 -22.17 -5.75
C TYR A 221 -6.65 -21.23 -4.91
N PRO A 222 -6.33 -19.93 -4.83
CA PRO A 222 -7.10 -18.96 -4.07
C PRO A 222 -8.48 -18.73 -4.69
N LYS A 223 -9.48 -18.52 -3.84
CA LYS A 223 -10.81 -18.06 -4.19
C LYS A 223 -11.05 -16.71 -3.52
N PHE A 224 -11.77 -15.83 -4.18
CA PHE A 224 -11.91 -14.46 -3.74
C PHE A 224 -13.37 -14.10 -3.49
N LYS A 225 -13.60 -13.36 -2.41
CA LYS A 225 -14.92 -12.76 -2.11
C LYS A 225 -15.28 -11.76 -3.20
N TYR A 226 -16.55 -11.77 -3.65
CA TYR A 226 -17.04 -10.80 -4.62
C TYR A 226 -18.37 -10.17 -4.21
N THR A 227 -18.68 -9.08 -4.87
CA THR A 227 -19.96 -8.37 -4.77
C THR A 227 -20.62 -8.30 -6.14
N ASN A 228 -21.92 -8.63 -6.20
CA ASN A 228 -22.73 -8.40 -7.39
C ASN A 228 -22.90 -6.89 -7.64
N VAL A 229 -22.80 -6.49 -8.89
CA VAL A 229 -22.85 -5.08 -9.28
C VAL A 229 -23.78 -4.88 -10.48
N THR A 230 -24.23 -3.64 -10.65
CA THR A 230 -24.99 -3.28 -11.85
C THR A 230 -24.05 -3.12 -13.03
N GLY A 231 -24.40 -3.76 -14.16
CA GLY A 231 -23.61 -3.73 -15.39
C GLY A 231 -22.48 -4.74 -15.41
N ASN A 232 -21.83 -4.86 -16.55
CA ASN A 232 -20.74 -5.79 -16.79
C ASN A 232 -19.40 -5.17 -16.30
N ARG A 233 -19.16 -5.17 -15.01
CA ARG A 233 -17.96 -4.55 -14.44
C ARG A 233 -16.77 -5.51 -14.30
N GLY A 234 -17.01 -6.81 -14.47
CA GLY A 234 -16.00 -7.84 -14.57
C GLY A 234 -15.84 -8.38 -15.99
N LEU A 235 -14.63 -8.73 -16.36
CA LEU A 235 -14.28 -9.39 -17.62
C LEU A 235 -13.14 -10.36 -17.35
N TYR A 236 -13.25 -11.62 -17.81
CA TYR A 236 -12.18 -12.59 -17.63
C TYR A 236 -12.07 -13.58 -18.79
N LYS A 237 -10.91 -14.16 -18.92
CA LYS A 237 -10.64 -15.35 -19.75
C LYS A 237 -9.48 -16.11 -19.15
N SER A 238 -9.57 -17.44 -19.15
CA SER A 238 -8.48 -18.33 -18.72
C SER A 238 -8.20 -19.40 -19.78
N SER A 239 -6.99 -19.93 -19.80
CA SER A 239 -6.53 -20.92 -20.79
C SER A 239 -5.37 -21.73 -20.23
N ASP A 240 -5.32 -23.03 -20.56
CA ASP A 240 -4.17 -23.89 -20.27
C ASP A 240 -3.14 -23.93 -21.42
N GLY A 241 -3.56 -23.54 -22.64
CA GLY A 241 -2.71 -23.69 -23.82
C GLY A 241 -1.82 -22.47 -24.09
N SER A 242 -2.39 -21.27 -24.05
CA SER A 242 -1.68 -20.02 -24.33
C SER A 242 -2.38 -18.83 -23.67
N PHE A 243 -1.64 -17.75 -23.49
CA PHE A 243 -2.22 -16.52 -22.95
C PHE A 243 -3.36 -16.00 -23.85
N PRO A 244 -4.55 -15.69 -23.28
CA PRO A 244 -5.71 -15.21 -24.05
C PRO A 244 -5.46 -13.77 -24.53
N THR A 245 -5.72 -13.50 -25.84
CA THR A 245 -5.36 -12.24 -26.48
C THR A 245 -6.52 -11.43 -27.06
N THR A 246 -7.74 -11.98 -27.11
CA THR A 246 -8.81 -11.33 -27.88
C THR A 246 -9.99 -10.87 -27.05
N SER A 247 -10.76 -11.81 -26.49
CA SER A 247 -12.01 -11.50 -25.79
C SER A 247 -12.28 -12.50 -24.69
N GLY A 248 -13.08 -12.08 -23.73
CA GLY A 248 -13.44 -12.87 -22.55
C GLY A 248 -14.93 -12.97 -22.31
N THR A 249 -15.26 -13.34 -21.07
CA THR A 249 -16.62 -13.44 -20.55
C THR A 249 -16.90 -12.25 -19.64
N LEU A 250 -17.98 -11.56 -19.92
CA LEU A 250 -18.47 -10.44 -19.11
C LEU A 250 -19.16 -10.96 -17.83
N LEU A 251 -18.94 -10.28 -16.71
CA LEU A 251 -19.50 -10.62 -15.41
C LEU A 251 -20.13 -9.41 -14.74
N THR A 252 -21.25 -9.65 -14.08
CA THR A 252 -21.99 -8.66 -13.28
C THR A 252 -21.60 -8.68 -11.82
N TYR A 253 -20.35 -8.98 -11.53
CA TYR A 253 -19.73 -8.91 -10.20
C TYR A 253 -18.26 -8.55 -10.30
N VAL A 254 -17.71 -8.03 -9.22
CA VAL A 254 -16.27 -7.75 -9.06
C VAL A 254 -15.78 -8.24 -7.70
N PRO A 255 -14.53 -8.70 -7.58
CA PRO A 255 -13.94 -9.03 -6.29
C PRO A 255 -13.99 -7.84 -5.34
N ASN A 256 -14.17 -8.11 -4.04
CA ASN A 256 -14.06 -7.08 -3.02
C ASN A 256 -12.63 -6.57 -2.99
N LEU A 257 -12.49 -5.25 -3.14
CA LEU A 257 -11.22 -4.55 -3.22
C LEU A 257 -10.97 -3.76 -1.94
N ARG A 258 -9.73 -3.77 -1.48
CA ARG A 258 -9.24 -2.87 -0.45
C ARG A 258 -8.09 -2.06 -1.03
N LEU A 259 -8.21 -0.74 -0.95
CA LEU A 259 -7.20 0.21 -1.40
C LEU A 259 -6.52 0.84 -0.19
N SER A 260 -5.19 0.87 -0.19
CA SER A 260 -4.44 1.79 0.65
C SER A 260 -4.05 2.99 -0.19
N ILE A 261 -4.57 4.14 0.18
CA ILE A 261 -4.28 5.41 -0.48
C ILE A 261 -3.36 6.19 0.45
N SER A 262 -2.12 6.39 0.00
CA SER A 262 -1.18 7.27 0.71
C SER A 262 -1.66 8.71 0.59
N GLY A 263 -1.79 9.37 1.71
CA GLY A 263 -1.98 10.82 1.76
C GLY A 263 -0.67 11.56 1.50
N CYS A 264 -0.75 12.88 1.50
CA CYS A 264 0.44 13.73 1.55
C CYS A 264 1.19 13.47 2.86
N ASN A 265 2.52 13.52 2.79
CA ASN A 265 3.38 13.40 3.96
C ASN A 265 3.95 14.77 4.33
N SER A 266 4.12 15.04 5.62
CA SER A 266 4.96 16.13 6.12
C SER A 266 6.44 15.89 5.77
N ASN A 267 7.30 16.86 6.07
CA ASN A 267 8.72 16.60 6.15
C ASN A 267 8.99 15.60 7.29
N ILE A 268 10.14 14.92 7.20
CA ILE A 268 10.60 14.01 8.24
C ILE A 268 11.35 14.79 9.31
N VAL A 269 11.06 14.53 10.58
CA VAL A 269 11.61 15.25 11.74
C VAL A 269 12.40 14.27 12.61
N PRO A 270 13.61 14.63 13.08
CA PRO A 270 14.37 13.80 14.00
C PRO A 270 13.79 13.85 15.41
N VAL A 271 13.85 12.72 16.13
CA VAL A 271 13.45 12.56 17.52
C VAL A 271 14.54 11.76 18.23
N THR A 272 15.08 12.32 19.31
CA THR A 272 16.24 11.73 19.99
C THR A 272 15.84 11.06 21.30
N ALA A 273 16.25 9.81 21.46
CA ALA A 273 16.27 9.10 22.72
C ALA A 273 17.66 9.28 23.34
N TYR A 274 17.76 10.16 24.34
CA TYR A 274 19.02 10.40 25.05
C TYR A 274 19.25 9.33 26.10
N VAL A 275 20.48 8.80 26.16
CA VAL A 275 20.89 7.85 27.20
C VAL A 275 21.82 8.55 28.17
N ILE A 276 21.44 8.49 29.46
CA ILE A 276 22.28 8.95 30.56
C ILE A 276 23.13 7.76 31.02
N PHE A 277 24.43 7.95 30.94
CA PHE A 277 25.40 7.01 31.50
C PHE A 277 25.54 7.28 32.99
N PRO A 278 25.57 6.25 33.86
CA PRO A 278 25.89 6.44 35.25
C PRO A 278 27.30 7.02 35.36
N PRO A 279 27.54 7.93 36.30
CA PRO A 279 28.91 8.42 36.53
C PRO A 279 29.79 7.21 36.85
N TYR A 280 30.83 6.99 36.07
CA TYR A 280 31.81 5.95 36.38
C TYR A 280 32.64 6.43 37.59
N GLU A 281 32.31 5.96 38.76
CA GLU A 281 33.26 6.00 39.89
C GLU A 281 34.21 4.81 39.73
N LEU A 282 35.38 5.06 39.21
CA LEU A 282 36.49 4.12 39.32
C LEU A 282 36.97 4.18 40.76
N ALA A 283 36.33 3.43 41.67
CA ALA A 283 36.86 3.16 42.96
C ALA A 283 37.91 2.07 42.82
N VAL A 284 39.16 2.41 43.16
CA VAL A 284 40.17 1.38 43.40
C VAL A 284 39.86 0.84 44.80
N GLU A 285 39.16 -0.29 44.89
CA GLU A 285 38.74 -0.87 46.14
C GLU A 285 39.91 -1.47 46.92
N GLU A 286 41.00 -1.89 46.26
CA GLU A 286 42.17 -2.41 46.92
C GLU A 286 43.41 -2.30 46.02
N LEU A 287 44.48 -1.72 46.55
CA LEU A 287 45.80 -1.81 45.92
C LEU A 287 46.53 -3.01 46.54
N ILE A 288 46.47 -4.13 45.87
CA ILE A 288 47.26 -5.30 46.26
C ILE A 288 48.70 -5.02 45.87
N ALA A 289 49.44 -4.42 46.81
CA ALA A 289 50.89 -4.34 46.65
C ALA A 289 51.51 -5.71 46.94
N PRO A 290 52.52 -6.14 46.17
CA PRO A 290 53.23 -7.37 46.54
C PRO A 290 53.79 -7.25 47.95
N ALA A 291 53.69 -8.33 48.72
CA ALA A 291 54.24 -8.37 50.06
C ALA A 291 55.71 -8.01 50.08
N ALA A 292 56.14 -7.16 50.98
CA ALA A 292 57.55 -6.75 51.06
C ALA A 292 58.43 -7.97 51.27
N GLY A 293 59.17 -8.35 50.21
CA GLY A 293 60.10 -9.47 50.24
C GLY A 293 59.99 -10.47 49.05
N GLU A 294 59.02 -10.27 48.14
CA GLU A 294 58.98 -11.04 46.90
C GLU A 294 59.65 -10.21 45.76
N CYS A 295 60.91 -10.59 45.44
CA CYS A 295 61.60 -10.15 44.23
C CYS A 295 61.53 -11.22 43.15
#